data_5eec9f3362e95b1d0b1eaab99b882103
#
_entry.id   5eec9f3362e95b1d0b1eaab99b882103
#
_cell.length_a   1.000
_cell.length_b   1.000
_cell.length_c   1.000
_cell.angle_alpha   90.00
_cell.angle_beta   90.00
_cell.angle_gamma   90.00
#
_symmetry.space_group_name_H-M   'P 1'
#
loop_
_entity.id
_entity.type
_entity.pdbx_description
1 polymer ?
#
loop_
_entity_poly.entity_id
_entity_poly.type
_entity_poly.pdbx_seq_one_letter_code
_entity_poly.pdbx_strand_id
1 'polypeptide(L)'
;MAVSVLLNRGGGALAADPKLTERVEESLKSAGLDVEVELLSGGDCAVRAEAVAKRGDKLLIVGGGDGTISAAASAVVGTETVLGILPLGTLNHFARDLGIPADLDEAAKLIASGKDRRVDVAEMNDRIFINNSAIGLYPLMVRDRDIQRKKLGRSKRLAMLVASLRTLARFRHQRLTLTVNDEKARVDTPLLFVGNNDYRLDVGAAGQRDSLDDGQLFVLVMRKNTRRGLIAASIRALLDRTRRDDMVTLDGVGRLRVDSRRSSLTVSLDGEVVRSKPPLDYRIRRQELRVIAPG
;
A
#
# COMPACT_ATOMS: atom_id res chain seq x y z
N MET A 1 -11.45 -3.87 -29.40
CA MET A 1 -10.48 -4.75 -28.70
C MET A 1 -11.01 -4.97 -27.31
N ALA A 2 -11.09 -6.23 -26.89
CA ALA A 2 -11.51 -6.57 -25.54
C ALA A 2 -10.57 -5.96 -24.50
N VAL A 3 -11.12 -5.50 -23.38
CA VAL A 3 -10.36 -4.92 -22.27
C VAL A 3 -9.70 -6.06 -21.47
N SER A 4 -8.41 -5.96 -21.22
CA SER A 4 -7.68 -6.94 -20.41
C SER A 4 -8.11 -6.85 -18.93
N VAL A 5 -8.50 -7.99 -18.35
CA VAL A 5 -8.87 -8.13 -16.94
C VAL A 5 -7.94 -9.14 -16.27
N LEU A 6 -7.15 -8.70 -15.32
CA LEU A 6 -6.21 -9.56 -14.61
C LEU A 6 -6.72 -9.86 -13.19
N LEU A 7 -6.94 -11.12 -12.88
CA LEU A 7 -7.40 -11.59 -11.58
C LEU A 7 -6.31 -12.40 -10.87
N ASN A 8 -6.01 -12.06 -9.63
CA ASN A 8 -5.04 -12.80 -8.84
C ASN A 8 -5.70 -14.01 -8.13
N ARG A 9 -5.44 -15.23 -8.64
CA ARG A 9 -5.93 -16.50 -8.05
C ARG A 9 -5.57 -16.69 -6.58
N GLY A 10 -4.46 -16.09 -6.10
CA GLY A 10 -4.04 -16.13 -4.71
C GLY A 10 -4.75 -15.09 -3.82
N GLY A 11 -5.59 -14.23 -4.39
CA GLY A 11 -6.41 -13.27 -3.66
C GLY A 11 -7.43 -13.95 -2.75
N GLY A 12 -7.65 -13.39 -1.55
CA GLY A 12 -8.48 -14.02 -0.53
C GLY A 12 -9.91 -14.39 -1.00
N ALA A 13 -10.56 -13.53 -1.77
CA ALA A 13 -11.91 -13.77 -2.29
C ALA A 13 -11.91 -14.84 -3.38
N LEU A 14 -11.00 -14.76 -4.36
CA LEU A 14 -10.90 -15.74 -5.46
C LEU A 14 -10.46 -17.13 -4.97
N ALA A 15 -9.61 -17.20 -3.95
CA ALA A 15 -9.23 -18.46 -3.34
C ALA A 15 -10.38 -19.12 -2.55
N ALA A 16 -11.34 -18.33 -2.06
CA ALA A 16 -12.50 -18.78 -1.30
C ALA A 16 -13.70 -19.15 -2.19
N ASP A 17 -13.83 -18.54 -3.37
CA ASP A 17 -14.95 -18.74 -4.29
C ASP A 17 -14.44 -18.98 -5.73
N PRO A 18 -14.39 -20.25 -6.21
CA PRO A 18 -13.98 -20.58 -7.56
C PRO A 18 -14.85 -19.96 -8.66
N LYS A 19 -16.13 -19.69 -8.37
CA LYS A 19 -17.07 -19.08 -9.32
C LYS A 19 -16.93 -17.57 -9.44
N LEU A 20 -16.09 -16.95 -8.60
CA LEU A 20 -15.94 -15.50 -8.60
C LEU A 20 -15.35 -14.98 -9.93
N THR A 21 -14.54 -15.77 -10.63
CA THR A 21 -14.01 -15.39 -11.95
C THR A 21 -15.14 -15.23 -12.98
N GLU A 22 -16.06 -16.19 -13.05
CA GLU A 22 -17.24 -16.14 -13.94
C GLU A 22 -18.13 -14.94 -13.58
N ARG A 23 -18.39 -14.73 -12.29
CA ARG A 23 -19.18 -13.58 -11.81
C ARG A 23 -18.54 -12.24 -12.16
N VAL A 24 -17.21 -12.11 -12.06
CA VAL A 24 -16.50 -10.90 -12.49
C VAL A 24 -16.71 -10.64 -13.98
N GLU A 25 -16.57 -11.67 -14.80
CA GLU A 25 -16.76 -11.55 -16.24
C GLU A 25 -18.21 -11.16 -16.58
N GLU A 26 -19.19 -11.80 -15.96
CA GLU A 26 -20.62 -11.50 -16.12
C GLU A 26 -20.95 -10.06 -15.69
N SER A 27 -20.44 -9.60 -14.53
CA SER A 27 -20.67 -8.24 -14.03
C SER A 27 -20.11 -7.19 -14.98
N LEU A 28 -18.89 -7.39 -15.48
CA LEU A 28 -18.26 -6.45 -16.42
C LEU A 28 -18.97 -6.44 -17.77
N LYS A 29 -19.39 -7.60 -18.31
CA LYS A 29 -20.19 -7.69 -19.55
C LYS A 29 -21.57 -7.05 -19.38
N SER A 30 -22.22 -7.26 -18.24
CA SER A 30 -23.51 -6.64 -17.90
C SER A 30 -23.41 -5.13 -17.78
N ALA A 31 -22.24 -4.62 -17.38
CA ALA A 31 -21.92 -3.18 -17.36
C ALA A 31 -21.59 -2.62 -18.77
N GLY A 32 -21.55 -3.47 -19.82
CA GLY A 32 -21.32 -3.05 -21.20
C GLY A 32 -19.86 -3.11 -21.66
N LEU A 33 -18.99 -3.79 -20.92
CA LEU A 33 -17.58 -3.94 -21.27
C LEU A 33 -17.33 -5.26 -22.02
N ASP A 34 -16.63 -5.19 -23.15
CA ASP A 34 -16.08 -6.38 -23.83
C ASP A 34 -14.73 -6.71 -23.17
N VAL A 35 -14.64 -7.84 -22.48
CA VAL A 35 -13.51 -8.17 -21.59
C VAL A 35 -12.91 -9.53 -21.90
N GLU A 36 -11.58 -9.60 -21.73
CA GLU A 36 -10.79 -10.83 -21.70
C GLU A 36 -10.22 -11.04 -20.30
N VAL A 37 -10.70 -12.07 -19.59
CA VAL A 37 -10.34 -12.33 -18.18
C VAL A 37 -9.21 -13.36 -18.11
N GLU A 38 -8.11 -12.97 -17.47
CA GLU A 38 -6.97 -13.84 -17.19
C GLU A 38 -6.84 -14.09 -15.69
N LEU A 39 -6.85 -15.36 -15.27
CA LEU A 39 -6.63 -15.76 -13.87
C LEU A 39 -5.17 -16.16 -13.66
N LEU A 40 -4.42 -15.31 -12.97
CA LEU A 40 -2.96 -15.37 -12.88
C LEU A 40 -2.48 -15.52 -11.42
N SER A 41 -1.21 -15.87 -11.21
CA SER A 41 -0.56 -15.67 -9.90
C SER A 41 -0.24 -14.19 -9.68
N GLY A 42 -0.01 -13.78 -8.41
CA GLY A 42 0.29 -12.37 -8.12
C GLY A 42 1.53 -11.83 -8.87
N GLY A 43 2.57 -12.65 -9.04
CA GLY A 43 3.76 -12.28 -9.80
C GLY A 43 3.49 -12.17 -11.30
N ASP A 44 2.70 -13.08 -11.86
CA ASP A 44 2.33 -13.07 -13.28
C ASP A 44 1.42 -11.87 -13.59
N CYS A 45 0.55 -11.46 -12.65
CA CYS A 45 -0.26 -10.24 -12.79
C CYS A 45 0.59 -9.00 -13.04
N ALA A 46 1.71 -8.85 -12.31
CA ALA A 46 2.61 -7.71 -12.50
C ALA A 46 3.24 -7.71 -13.90
N VAL A 47 3.77 -8.86 -14.33
CA VAL A 47 4.39 -9.01 -15.66
C VAL A 47 3.37 -8.76 -16.78
N ARG A 48 2.14 -9.27 -16.61
CA ARG A 48 1.08 -9.09 -17.59
C ARG A 48 0.60 -7.64 -17.66
N ALA A 49 0.49 -6.96 -16.51
CA ALA A 49 0.16 -5.53 -16.45
C ALA A 49 1.20 -4.68 -17.20
N GLU A 50 2.49 -4.98 -17.03
CA GLU A 50 3.54 -4.31 -17.82
C GLU A 50 3.40 -4.55 -19.32
N ALA A 51 3.03 -5.75 -19.73
CA ALA A 51 2.83 -6.06 -21.15
C ALA A 51 1.63 -5.30 -21.73
N VAL A 52 0.53 -5.17 -20.96
CA VAL A 52 -0.65 -4.38 -21.32
C VAL A 52 -0.29 -2.89 -21.48
N ALA A 53 0.43 -2.34 -20.51
CA ALA A 53 0.90 -0.96 -20.54
C ALA A 53 1.82 -0.68 -21.75
N LYS A 54 2.75 -1.61 -22.05
CA LYS A 54 3.66 -1.50 -23.20
C LYS A 54 2.94 -1.57 -24.56
N ARG A 55 1.79 -2.29 -24.64
CA ARG A 55 0.96 -2.29 -25.84
C ARG A 55 0.21 -0.97 -26.06
N GLY A 56 0.11 -0.14 -25.02
CA GLY A 56 -0.63 1.11 -25.07
C GLY A 56 -2.14 0.93 -24.94
N ASP A 57 -2.58 -0.15 -24.28
CA ASP A 57 -4.00 -0.38 -24.01
C ASP A 57 -4.56 0.76 -23.16
N LYS A 58 -5.75 1.25 -23.50
CA LYS A 58 -6.33 2.42 -22.82
C LYS A 58 -6.82 2.10 -21.41
N LEU A 59 -7.28 0.86 -21.18
CA LEU A 59 -7.86 0.42 -19.91
C LEU A 59 -7.29 -0.96 -19.55
N LEU A 60 -6.84 -1.08 -18.32
CA LEU A 60 -6.47 -2.33 -17.67
C LEU A 60 -7.32 -2.49 -16.41
N ILE A 61 -8.09 -3.59 -16.32
CA ILE A 61 -8.86 -3.91 -15.10
C ILE A 61 -8.09 -4.94 -14.28
N VAL A 62 -7.97 -4.69 -12.97
CA VAL A 62 -7.25 -5.59 -12.08
C VAL A 62 -8.09 -5.91 -10.85
N GLY A 63 -8.30 -7.20 -10.62
CA GLY A 63 -9.01 -7.71 -9.44
C GLY A 63 -8.06 -8.44 -8.48
N GLY A 64 -8.07 -7.98 -7.23
CA GLY A 64 -7.22 -8.57 -6.19
C GLY A 64 -7.19 -7.77 -4.90
N GLY A 65 -6.23 -8.08 -4.03
CA GLY A 65 -5.95 -7.31 -2.83
C GLY A 65 -4.91 -6.21 -3.08
N ASP A 66 -4.60 -5.44 -2.02
CA ASP A 66 -3.71 -4.27 -2.07
C ASP A 66 -2.36 -4.55 -2.77
N GLY A 67 -1.74 -5.71 -2.52
CA GLY A 67 -0.47 -6.06 -3.19
C GLY A 67 -0.60 -6.25 -4.71
N THR A 68 -1.72 -6.83 -5.18
CA THR A 68 -1.98 -7.00 -6.61
C THR A 68 -2.23 -5.65 -7.28
N ILE A 69 -3.01 -4.80 -6.63
CA ILE A 69 -3.32 -3.44 -7.10
C ILE A 69 -2.05 -2.58 -7.15
N SER A 70 -1.20 -2.66 -6.10
CA SER A 70 0.09 -1.94 -6.05
C SER A 70 1.03 -2.37 -7.18
N ALA A 71 1.12 -3.68 -7.46
CA ALA A 71 1.94 -4.20 -8.55
C ALA A 71 1.44 -3.73 -9.93
N ALA A 72 0.12 -3.75 -10.15
CA ALA A 72 -0.47 -3.24 -11.39
C ALA A 72 -0.29 -1.71 -11.54
N ALA A 73 -0.50 -0.96 -10.47
CA ALA A 73 -0.26 0.49 -10.45
C ALA A 73 1.20 0.81 -10.82
N SER A 74 2.17 0.06 -10.24
CA SER A 74 3.59 0.21 -10.59
C SER A 74 3.88 -0.03 -12.07
N ALA A 75 3.13 -0.92 -12.70
CA ALA A 75 3.31 -1.25 -14.11
C ALA A 75 2.75 -0.18 -15.06
N VAL A 76 1.68 0.52 -14.66
CA VAL A 76 1.00 1.51 -15.52
C VAL A 76 1.33 2.96 -15.18
N VAL A 77 2.02 3.22 -14.06
CA VAL A 77 2.40 4.59 -13.68
C VAL A 77 3.22 5.26 -14.77
N GLY A 78 2.91 6.52 -15.07
CA GLY A 78 3.56 7.30 -16.12
C GLY A 78 3.19 6.90 -17.55
N THR A 79 2.21 5.99 -17.74
CA THR A 79 1.65 5.63 -19.05
C THR A 79 0.26 6.23 -19.26
N GLU A 80 -0.29 6.07 -20.47
CA GLU A 80 -1.66 6.49 -20.75
C GLU A 80 -2.72 5.45 -20.38
N THR A 81 -2.30 4.27 -19.90
CA THR A 81 -3.22 3.20 -19.47
C THR A 81 -3.94 3.60 -18.19
N VAL A 82 -5.25 3.57 -18.21
CA VAL A 82 -6.10 3.83 -17.04
C VAL A 82 -6.30 2.53 -16.28
N LEU A 83 -6.16 2.54 -14.95
CA LEU A 83 -6.35 1.38 -14.10
C LEU A 83 -7.78 1.32 -13.55
N GLY A 84 -8.55 0.31 -13.94
CA GLY A 84 -9.81 -0.08 -13.31
C GLY A 84 -9.54 -1.07 -12.18
N ILE A 85 -10.17 -0.87 -11.02
CA ILE A 85 -9.88 -1.67 -9.82
C ILE A 85 -11.14 -2.41 -9.36
N LEU A 86 -11.02 -3.74 -9.21
CA LEU A 86 -11.99 -4.58 -8.54
C LEU A 86 -11.46 -4.97 -7.15
N PRO A 87 -12.07 -4.50 -6.04
CA PRO A 87 -11.55 -4.65 -4.68
C PRO A 87 -11.82 -6.05 -4.10
N LEU A 88 -11.17 -7.09 -4.64
CA LEU A 88 -11.35 -8.49 -4.26
C LEU A 88 -10.44 -8.95 -3.11
N GLY A 89 -9.78 -8.03 -2.44
CA GLY A 89 -8.94 -8.30 -1.26
C GLY A 89 -9.71 -8.21 0.05
N THR A 90 -8.96 -8.30 1.16
CA THR A 90 -9.56 -8.23 2.52
C THR A 90 -9.65 -6.80 3.05
N LEU A 91 -8.67 -5.95 2.77
CA LEU A 91 -8.57 -4.60 3.32
C LEU A 91 -8.88 -3.52 2.26
N ASN A 92 -8.36 -3.70 1.04
CA ASN A 92 -8.61 -2.85 -0.12
C ASN A 92 -8.42 -1.35 0.18
N HIS A 93 -7.31 -1.01 0.87
CA HIS A 93 -7.04 0.35 1.34
C HIS A 93 -7.11 1.37 0.21
N PHE A 94 -6.36 1.13 -0.87
CA PHE A 94 -6.30 2.06 -1.99
C PHE A 94 -7.66 2.22 -2.70
N ALA A 95 -8.37 1.13 -2.95
CA ALA A 95 -9.70 1.18 -3.56
C ALA A 95 -10.71 1.96 -2.69
N ARG A 96 -10.65 1.75 -1.36
CA ARG A 96 -11.49 2.48 -0.40
C ARG A 96 -11.18 3.97 -0.39
N ASP A 97 -9.90 4.35 -0.40
CA ASP A 97 -9.48 5.76 -0.40
C ASP A 97 -9.83 6.46 -1.73
N LEU A 98 -9.95 5.69 -2.83
CA LEU A 98 -10.51 6.14 -4.11
C LEU A 98 -12.04 6.25 -4.12
N GLY A 99 -12.73 5.74 -3.09
CA GLY A 99 -14.20 5.69 -3.07
C GLY A 99 -14.80 4.59 -3.95
N ILE A 100 -14.02 3.58 -4.36
CA ILE A 100 -14.51 2.47 -5.18
C ILE A 100 -15.41 1.57 -4.34
N PRO A 101 -16.63 1.25 -4.82
CA PRO A 101 -17.55 0.36 -4.13
C PRO A 101 -16.96 -1.03 -3.88
N ALA A 102 -17.27 -1.59 -2.69
CA ALA A 102 -16.86 -2.96 -2.35
C ALA A 102 -17.73 -4.04 -3.06
N ASP A 103 -18.93 -3.66 -3.47
CA ASP A 103 -19.80 -4.52 -4.27
C ASP A 103 -19.27 -4.66 -5.69
N LEU A 104 -19.30 -5.90 -6.21
CA LEU A 104 -18.72 -6.21 -7.51
C LEU A 104 -19.46 -5.54 -8.67
N ASP A 105 -20.80 -5.56 -8.64
CA ASP A 105 -21.62 -5.02 -9.72
C ASP A 105 -21.54 -3.49 -9.76
N GLU A 106 -21.49 -2.86 -8.60
CA GLU A 106 -21.32 -1.41 -8.50
C GLU A 106 -19.89 -1.00 -8.94
N ALA A 107 -18.86 -1.76 -8.58
CA ALA A 107 -17.50 -1.53 -9.06
C ALA A 107 -17.39 -1.72 -10.58
N ALA A 108 -18.04 -2.74 -11.16
CA ALA A 108 -18.09 -2.96 -12.61
C ALA A 108 -18.79 -1.79 -13.34
N LYS A 109 -19.93 -1.33 -12.83
CA LYS A 109 -20.63 -0.14 -13.35
C LYS A 109 -19.77 1.11 -13.27
N LEU A 110 -19.06 1.31 -12.16
CA LEU A 110 -18.13 2.42 -12.01
C LEU A 110 -17.02 2.36 -13.07
N ILE A 111 -16.43 1.17 -13.30
CA ILE A 111 -15.38 1.00 -14.33
C ILE A 111 -15.93 1.32 -15.73
N ALA A 112 -17.15 0.91 -16.04
CA ALA A 112 -17.76 1.16 -17.34
C ALA A 112 -18.15 2.62 -17.60
N SER A 113 -18.54 3.36 -16.56
CA SER A 113 -19.09 4.73 -16.66
C SER A 113 -18.26 5.77 -15.91
N GLY A 114 -17.26 5.34 -15.16
CA GLY A 114 -16.48 6.21 -14.28
C GLY A 114 -15.56 7.14 -15.04
N LYS A 115 -15.13 8.18 -14.34
CA LYS A 115 -14.20 9.16 -14.86
C LYS A 115 -12.77 8.75 -14.59
N ASP A 116 -11.91 9.04 -15.55
CA ASP A 116 -10.46 8.98 -15.39
C ASP A 116 -10.01 10.09 -14.44
N ARG A 117 -9.42 9.69 -13.32
CA ARG A 117 -8.81 10.58 -12.34
C ARG A 117 -7.31 10.32 -12.27
N ARG A 118 -6.52 11.39 -12.22
CA ARG A 118 -5.08 11.31 -11.95
C ARG A 118 -4.83 11.40 -10.46
N VAL A 119 -4.02 10.50 -9.94
CA VAL A 119 -3.62 10.46 -8.53
C VAL A 119 -2.11 10.36 -8.39
N ASP A 120 -1.63 10.75 -7.21
CA ASP A 120 -0.23 10.66 -6.87
C ASP A 120 0.19 9.23 -6.55
N VAL A 121 1.45 8.94 -6.79
CA VAL A 121 2.13 7.76 -6.27
C VAL A 121 3.42 8.18 -5.60
N ALA A 122 3.89 7.37 -4.66
CA ALA A 122 5.19 7.59 -4.05
C ALA A 122 6.20 6.57 -4.58
N GLU A 123 7.47 6.96 -4.54
CA GLU A 123 8.58 6.15 -5.03
C GLU A 123 9.69 6.09 -3.99
N MET A 124 10.31 4.93 -3.84
CA MET A 124 11.53 4.71 -3.09
C MET A 124 12.57 3.96 -3.96
N ASN A 125 13.65 4.62 -4.34
CA ASN A 125 14.71 4.02 -5.17
C ASN A 125 14.13 3.25 -6.37
N ASP A 126 13.40 3.92 -7.24
CA ASP A 126 12.73 3.39 -8.45
C ASP A 126 11.63 2.35 -8.19
N ARG A 127 11.21 2.16 -6.94
CA ARG A 127 10.08 1.30 -6.57
C ARG A 127 8.89 2.14 -6.20
N ILE A 128 7.82 1.96 -6.96
CA ILE A 128 6.54 2.64 -6.71
C ILE A 128 5.83 1.97 -5.53
N PHE A 129 5.16 2.78 -4.72
CA PHE A 129 4.16 2.35 -3.75
C PHE A 129 2.96 3.31 -3.75
N ILE A 130 1.77 2.78 -3.58
CA ILE A 130 0.52 3.55 -3.64
C ILE A 130 -0.06 3.84 -2.27
N ASN A 131 0.36 3.10 -1.24
CA ASN A 131 -0.06 3.31 0.13
C ASN A 131 1.11 3.83 0.98
N ASN A 132 1.96 2.96 1.46
CA ASN A 132 3.00 3.37 2.40
C ASN A 132 4.26 2.53 2.36
N SER A 133 5.32 3.14 2.89
CA SER A 133 6.59 2.50 3.23
C SER A 133 6.86 2.62 4.72
N ALA A 134 7.54 1.64 5.30
CA ALA A 134 7.96 1.72 6.70
C ALA A 134 9.32 1.08 6.95
N ILE A 135 10.08 1.65 7.89
CA ILE A 135 11.37 1.13 8.36
C ILE A 135 11.27 0.90 9.88
N GLY A 136 11.78 -0.23 10.36
CA GLY A 136 11.85 -0.53 11.78
C GLY A 136 10.86 -1.59 12.25
N LEU A 137 9.98 -1.27 13.19
CA LEU A 137 9.07 -2.23 13.82
C LEU A 137 8.05 -2.85 12.86
N TYR A 138 7.46 -2.04 11.98
CA TYR A 138 6.37 -2.49 11.10
C TYR A 138 6.79 -3.60 10.13
N PRO A 139 7.90 -3.49 9.37
CA PRO A 139 8.38 -4.57 8.52
C PRO A 139 8.67 -5.87 9.27
N LEU A 140 9.15 -5.78 10.51
CA LEU A 140 9.40 -6.94 11.37
C LEU A 140 8.11 -7.62 11.78
N MET A 141 7.08 -6.83 12.12
CA MET A 141 5.76 -7.32 12.47
C MET A 141 5.06 -8.01 11.29
N VAL A 142 5.11 -7.42 10.10
CA VAL A 142 4.57 -8.00 8.86
C VAL A 142 5.23 -9.35 8.57
N ARG A 143 6.56 -9.40 8.60
CA ARG A 143 7.32 -10.63 8.37
C ARG A 143 7.00 -11.74 9.37
N ASP A 144 6.92 -11.41 10.66
CA ASP A 144 6.62 -12.41 11.70
C ASP A 144 5.16 -12.91 11.59
N ARG A 145 4.21 -12.02 11.29
CA ARG A 145 2.80 -12.38 10.99
C ARG A 145 2.73 -13.40 9.85
N ASP A 146 3.45 -13.18 8.76
CA ASP A 146 3.42 -14.07 7.60
C ASP A 146 4.04 -15.43 7.91
N ILE A 147 5.10 -15.49 8.72
CA ILE A 147 5.67 -16.73 9.25
C ILE A 147 4.65 -17.47 10.11
N GLN A 148 3.97 -16.77 11.04
CA GLN A 148 2.96 -17.37 11.93
C GLN A 148 1.79 -17.98 11.15
N ARG A 149 1.36 -17.31 10.07
CA ARG A 149 0.29 -17.81 9.21
C ARG A 149 0.73 -19.01 8.38
N LYS A 150 1.82 -18.88 7.64
CA LYS A 150 2.27 -19.88 6.67
C LYS A 150 2.84 -21.15 7.33
N LYS A 151 3.59 -21.01 8.44
CA LYS A 151 4.29 -22.14 9.08
C LYS A 151 3.52 -22.79 10.23
N LEU A 152 2.69 -22.04 10.94
CA LEU A 152 2.04 -22.50 12.18
C LEU A 152 0.52 -22.58 12.09
N GLY A 153 -0.08 -22.24 10.94
CA GLY A 153 -1.53 -22.33 10.70
C GLY A 153 -2.40 -21.50 11.67
N ARG A 154 -1.81 -20.50 12.34
CA ARG A 154 -2.53 -19.70 13.36
C ARG A 154 -3.57 -18.80 12.71
N SER A 155 -4.67 -18.58 13.42
CA SER A 155 -5.67 -17.59 13.00
C SER A 155 -5.04 -16.20 12.85
N LYS A 156 -5.60 -15.36 11.97
CA LYS A 156 -5.06 -14.01 11.68
C LYS A 156 -4.89 -13.16 12.94
N ARG A 157 -5.86 -13.21 13.88
CA ARG A 157 -5.80 -12.44 15.14
C ARG A 157 -4.67 -12.93 16.06
N LEU A 158 -4.57 -14.25 16.26
CA LEU A 158 -3.52 -14.83 17.11
C LEU A 158 -2.13 -14.63 16.49
N ALA A 159 -2.00 -14.77 15.17
CA ALA A 159 -0.77 -14.50 14.45
C ALA A 159 -0.31 -13.04 14.62
N MET A 160 -1.24 -12.09 14.55
CA MET A 160 -0.96 -10.67 14.76
C MET A 160 -0.53 -10.37 16.20
N LEU A 161 -1.23 -10.92 17.20
CA LEU A 161 -0.89 -10.73 18.61
C LEU A 161 0.53 -11.26 18.92
N VAL A 162 0.83 -12.49 18.49
CA VAL A 162 2.15 -13.10 18.70
C VAL A 162 3.24 -12.32 17.96
N ALA A 163 2.99 -11.88 16.73
CA ALA A 163 3.91 -11.06 15.97
C ALA A 163 4.18 -9.71 16.66
N SER A 164 3.15 -9.05 17.17
CA SER A 164 3.27 -7.79 17.91
C SER A 164 4.11 -7.95 19.18
N LEU A 165 3.82 -8.98 20.00
CA LEU A 165 4.58 -9.25 21.23
C LEU A 165 6.05 -9.59 20.95
N ARG A 166 6.31 -10.43 19.93
CA ARG A 166 7.69 -10.77 19.53
C ARG A 166 8.45 -9.58 18.98
N THR A 167 7.78 -8.74 18.20
CA THR A 167 8.39 -7.53 17.64
C THR A 167 8.76 -6.55 18.75
N LEU A 168 7.89 -6.33 19.73
CA LEU A 168 8.18 -5.53 20.91
C LEU A 168 9.32 -6.12 21.74
N ALA A 169 9.40 -7.45 21.89
CA ALA A 169 10.48 -8.11 22.62
C ALA A 169 11.84 -7.99 21.89
N ARG A 170 11.85 -7.96 20.57
CA ARG A 170 13.06 -7.90 19.73
C ARG A 170 13.35 -6.48 19.22
N PHE A 171 12.71 -5.52 19.80
CA PHE A 171 12.83 -4.12 19.44
C PHE A 171 14.28 -3.66 19.28
N ARG A 172 14.59 -3.04 18.15
CA ARG A 172 15.88 -2.41 17.86
C ARG A 172 15.64 -1.04 17.25
N HIS A 173 16.26 -0.04 17.80
CA HIS A 173 16.29 1.30 17.22
C HIS A 173 16.94 1.31 15.85
N GLN A 174 16.45 2.19 15.00
CA GLN A 174 17.06 2.56 13.73
C GLN A 174 17.72 3.92 13.88
N ARG A 175 19.04 3.96 13.78
CA ARG A 175 19.79 5.22 13.73
C ARG A 175 19.84 5.66 12.27
N LEU A 176 19.07 6.69 11.95
CA LEU A 176 18.89 7.20 10.61
C LEU A 176 19.30 8.68 10.57
N THR A 177 19.76 9.12 9.40
CA THR A 177 19.86 10.54 9.08
C THR A 177 18.81 10.83 8.02
N LEU A 178 17.86 11.69 8.34
CA LEU A 178 16.82 12.15 7.42
C LEU A 178 17.27 13.47 6.81
N THR A 179 17.14 13.60 5.49
CA THR A 179 17.34 14.87 4.78
C THR A 179 16.03 15.25 4.10
N VAL A 180 15.46 16.37 4.49
CA VAL A 180 14.25 16.97 3.92
C VAL A 180 14.55 18.42 3.58
N ASN A 181 14.30 18.85 2.36
CA ASN A 181 14.57 20.24 1.91
C ASN A 181 16.00 20.69 2.26
N ASP A 182 16.99 19.82 2.03
CA ASP A 182 18.43 20.02 2.37
C ASP A 182 18.77 20.12 3.85
N GLU A 183 17.78 20.11 4.76
CA GLU A 183 17.99 20.04 6.18
C GLU A 183 18.22 18.60 6.66
N LYS A 184 19.27 18.40 7.45
CA LYS A 184 19.65 17.09 7.98
C LYS A 184 19.31 16.95 9.46
N ALA A 185 18.55 15.93 9.81
CA ALA A 185 18.24 15.55 11.17
C ALA A 185 18.69 14.12 11.47
N ARG A 186 19.39 13.91 12.59
CA ARG A 186 19.67 12.55 13.08
C ARG A 186 18.54 12.10 14.00
N VAL A 187 18.00 10.92 13.70
CA VAL A 187 16.92 10.34 14.49
C VAL A 187 17.30 8.94 14.95
N ASP A 188 16.92 8.62 16.19
CA ASP A 188 16.99 7.27 16.74
C ASP A 188 15.55 6.83 16.99
N THR A 189 14.99 6.07 16.07
CA THR A 189 13.56 5.77 16.01
C THR A 189 13.28 4.27 15.93
N PRO A 190 12.21 3.80 16.57
CA PRO A 190 11.69 2.46 16.35
C PRO A 190 10.96 2.30 15.03
N LEU A 191 10.39 3.41 14.52
CA LEU A 191 9.54 3.41 13.32
C LEU A 191 9.70 4.73 12.59
N LEU A 192 10.10 4.64 11.34
CA LEU A 192 9.87 5.66 10.31
C LEU A 192 8.78 5.14 9.39
N PHE A 193 7.72 5.91 9.22
CA PHE A 193 6.63 5.66 8.29
C PHE A 193 6.60 6.75 7.23
N VAL A 194 6.47 6.35 5.97
CA VAL A 194 6.37 7.26 4.83
C VAL A 194 5.13 6.88 4.03
N GLY A 195 4.13 7.75 4.02
CA GLY A 195 2.89 7.56 3.29
C GLY A 195 2.90 8.28 1.94
N ASN A 196 2.12 7.76 1.02
CA ASN A 196 1.75 8.45 -0.21
C ASN A 196 0.54 9.34 0.11
N ASN A 197 0.73 10.66 0.10
CA ASN A 197 -0.20 11.68 0.58
C ASN A 197 -0.51 11.58 2.09
N ASP A 198 -1.29 12.50 2.63
CA ASP A 198 -1.52 12.64 4.05
C ASP A 198 -2.40 11.53 4.63
N TYR A 199 -2.03 11.06 5.81
CA TYR A 199 -2.73 10.03 6.55
C TYR A 199 -3.43 10.62 7.79
N ARG A 200 -4.68 10.22 8.00
CA ARG A 200 -5.34 10.49 9.28
C ARG A 200 -4.70 9.67 10.40
N LEU A 201 -4.45 10.34 11.51
CA LEU A 201 -3.90 9.72 12.73
C LEU A 201 -4.97 9.39 13.77
N ASP A 202 -6.21 9.77 13.52
CA ASP A 202 -7.35 9.53 14.41
C ASP A 202 -7.69 8.04 14.51
N VAL A 203 -8.02 7.56 15.71
CA VAL A 203 -8.19 6.11 15.97
C VAL A 203 -9.27 5.45 15.12
N GLY A 204 -10.37 6.15 14.83
CA GLY A 204 -11.44 5.66 13.98
C GLY A 204 -11.13 5.69 12.47
N ALA A 205 -10.17 6.50 12.08
CA ALA A 205 -9.78 6.75 10.68
C ALA A 205 -8.30 6.43 10.41
N ALA A 206 -7.60 5.84 11.36
CA ALA A 206 -6.18 5.54 11.23
C ALA A 206 -5.88 4.68 10.00
N GLY A 207 -5.02 5.19 9.14
CA GLY A 207 -4.68 4.56 7.86
C GLY A 207 -5.63 4.91 6.71
N GLN A 208 -6.55 5.84 6.88
CA GLN A 208 -7.33 6.46 5.80
C GLN A 208 -6.66 7.74 5.32
N ARG A 209 -6.91 8.10 4.08
CA ARG A 209 -6.47 9.34 3.45
C ARG A 209 -7.69 10.13 2.99
N ASP A 210 -7.64 11.44 3.12
CA ASP A 210 -8.69 12.33 2.63
C ASP A 210 -8.52 12.68 1.15
N SER A 211 -7.27 12.65 0.69
CA SER A 211 -6.90 12.95 -0.68
C SER A 211 -5.81 11.98 -1.18
N LEU A 212 -5.74 11.83 -2.49
CA LEU A 212 -4.71 11.09 -3.22
C LEU A 212 -3.95 11.96 -4.22
N ASP A 213 -4.05 13.29 -4.08
CA ASP A 213 -3.47 14.29 -4.97
C ASP A 213 -2.89 15.51 -4.23
N ASP A 214 -2.54 15.38 -2.93
CA ASP A 214 -1.92 16.45 -2.13
C ASP A 214 -0.51 16.81 -2.58
N GLY A 215 0.13 15.95 -3.36
CA GLY A 215 1.45 16.18 -3.91
C GLY A 215 2.58 16.16 -2.88
N GLN A 216 2.42 15.43 -1.77
CA GLN A 216 3.38 15.34 -0.68
C GLN A 216 3.49 13.94 -0.08
N LEU A 217 4.62 13.66 0.55
CA LEU A 217 4.83 12.48 1.35
C LEU A 217 4.40 12.77 2.80
N PHE A 218 3.63 11.88 3.37
CA PHE A 218 3.38 11.87 4.81
C PHE A 218 4.56 11.20 5.53
N VAL A 219 5.28 11.92 6.37
CA VAL A 219 6.44 11.38 7.08
C VAL A 219 6.18 11.39 8.58
N LEU A 220 6.18 10.21 9.20
CA LEU A 220 5.99 10.06 10.64
C LEU A 220 7.21 9.37 11.26
N VAL A 221 7.78 10.01 12.27
CA VAL A 221 8.89 9.51 13.07
C VAL A 221 8.42 9.25 14.50
N MET A 222 8.52 8.01 14.94
CA MET A 222 8.18 7.68 16.34
C MET A 222 9.32 8.08 17.28
N ARG A 223 9.00 8.83 18.35
CA ARG A 223 9.99 9.35 19.31
C ARG A 223 10.26 8.41 20.49
N LYS A 224 9.32 7.55 20.86
CA LYS A 224 9.47 6.71 22.07
C LYS A 224 10.51 5.62 21.89
N ASN A 225 11.56 5.71 22.68
CA ASN A 225 12.77 4.89 22.56
C ASN A 225 12.83 3.71 23.55
N THR A 226 11.82 3.53 24.39
CA THR A 226 11.78 2.43 25.35
C THR A 226 10.62 1.50 25.09
N ARG A 227 10.80 0.20 25.41
CA ARG A 227 9.71 -0.80 25.29
C ARG A 227 8.44 -0.38 26.04
N ARG A 228 8.62 0.13 27.28
CA ARG A 228 7.49 0.63 28.10
C ARG A 228 6.82 1.84 27.46
N GLY A 229 7.61 2.76 26.89
CA GLY A 229 7.12 3.92 26.15
C GLY A 229 6.31 3.53 24.91
N LEU A 230 6.77 2.53 24.14
CA LEU A 230 6.05 2.03 22.97
C LEU A 230 4.73 1.34 23.33
N ILE A 231 4.73 0.50 24.36
CA ILE A 231 3.51 -0.14 24.86
C ILE A 231 2.52 0.93 25.33
N ALA A 232 2.98 1.91 26.11
CA ALA A 232 2.15 3.01 26.57
C ALA A 232 1.62 3.87 25.41
N ALA A 233 2.45 4.15 24.39
CA ALA A 233 2.02 4.87 23.19
C ALA A 233 0.98 4.07 22.38
N SER A 234 1.19 2.76 22.23
CA SER A 234 0.21 1.88 21.56
C SER A 234 -1.12 1.81 22.31
N ILE A 235 -1.09 1.72 23.65
CA ILE A 235 -2.30 1.75 24.47
C ILE A 235 -3.01 3.10 24.34
N ARG A 236 -2.25 4.21 24.39
CA ARG A 236 -2.83 5.55 24.20
C ARG A 236 -3.46 5.72 22.80
N ALA A 237 -2.79 5.21 21.78
CA ALA A 237 -3.35 5.23 20.42
C ALA A 237 -4.67 4.46 20.33
N LEU A 238 -4.76 3.28 20.98
CA LEU A 238 -6.00 2.50 21.05
C LEU A 238 -7.13 3.20 21.83
N LEU A 239 -6.77 4.09 22.77
CA LEU A 239 -7.72 4.85 23.59
C LEU A 239 -7.96 6.27 23.05
N ASP A 240 -7.51 6.58 21.85
CA ASP A 240 -7.59 7.91 21.23
C ASP A 240 -6.96 9.04 22.07
N ARG A 241 -5.89 8.71 22.79
CA ARG A 241 -5.16 9.62 23.68
C ARG A 241 -3.71 9.80 23.25
N THR A 242 -3.47 9.81 21.93
CA THR A 242 -2.12 10.02 21.37
C THR A 242 -1.55 11.36 21.83
N ARG A 243 -0.28 11.37 22.26
CA ARG A 243 0.42 12.59 22.70
C ARG A 243 1.37 13.04 21.60
N ARG A 244 1.52 14.36 21.42
CA ARG A 244 2.51 14.96 20.51
C ARG A 244 3.94 14.48 20.78
N ASP A 245 4.26 14.09 22.02
CA ASP A 245 5.57 13.54 22.39
C ASP A 245 5.81 12.09 21.92
N ASP A 246 4.81 11.39 21.46
CA ASP A 246 4.94 10.00 21.02
C ASP A 246 5.46 9.90 19.59
N MET A 247 5.15 10.88 18.73
CA MET A 247 5.50 10.91 17.31
C MET A 247 5.68 12.34 16.81
N VAL A 248 6.40 12.47 15.70
CA VAL A 248 6.54 13.73 14.95
C VAL A 248 6.12 13.45 13.52
N THR A 249 5.29 14.30 12.98
CA THR A 249 5.01 14.38 11.55
C THR A 249 5.83 15.49 10.92
N LEU A 250 6.22 15.30 9.68
CA LEU A 250 6.85 16.33 8.85
C LEU A 250 5.89 16.65 7.72
N ASP A 251 5.52 17.92 7.61
CA ASP A 251 4.56 18.39 6.62
C ASP A 251 5.27 18.93 5.36
N GLY A 252 4.60 18.94 4.22
CA GLY A 252 5.11 19.52 2.97
C GLY A 252 6.31 18.80 2.38
N VAL A 253 6.48 17.51 2.64
CA VAL A 253 7.64 16.74 2.19
C VAL A 253 7.44 16.25 0.77
N GLY A 254 8.09 16.88 -0.22
CA GLY A 254 8.12 16.39 -1.60
C GLY A 254 9.19 15.33 -1.84
N ARG A 255 10.31 15.42 -1.09
CA ARG A 255 11.45 14.48 -1.16
C ARG A 255 12.01 14.23 0.23
N LEU A 256 12.34 12.96 0.50
CA LEU A 256 13.00 12.53 1.73
C LEU A 256 14.14 11.59 1.38
N ARG A 257 15.34 11.89 1.88
CA ARG A 257 16.48 10.96 1.83
C ARG A 257 16.74 10.36 3.21
N VAL A 258 16.89 9.06 3.25
CA VAL A 258 17.16 8.30 4.48
C VAL A 258 18.53 7.62 4.38
N ASP A 259 19.49 8.11 5.15
CA ASP A 259 20.82 7.52 5.27
C ASP A 259 20.92 6.65 6.53
N SER A 260 21.76 5.61 6.46
CA SER A 260 22.06 4.72 7.59
C SER A 260 23.50 4.22 7.51
N ARG A 261 24.11 3.96 8.68
CA ARG A 261 25.41 3.28 8.75
C ARG A 261 25.33 1.77 8.46
N ARG A 262 24.13 1.21 8.37
CA ARG A 262 23.93 -0.21 8.04
C ARG A 262 24.10 -0.42 6.55
N SER A 263 24.66 -1.55 6.14
CA SER A 263 24.81 -1.92 4.74
C SER A 263 23.47 -2.21 4.04
N SER A 264 22.42 -2.53 4.82
CA SER A 264 21.06 -2.71 4.31
C SER A 264 20.02 -2.42 5.38
N LEU A 265 18.86 -1.94 4.94
CA LEU A 265 17.67 -1.74 5.76
C LEU A 265 16.55 -2.68 5.30
N THR A 266 15.78 -3.17 6.26
CA THR A 266 14.53 -3.88 5.97
C THR A 266 13.41 -2.85 5.90
N VAL A 267 12.76 -2.78 4.75
CA VAL A 267 11.69 -1.82 4.44
C VAL A 267 10.44 -2.59 4.09
N SER A 268 9.29 -2.10 4.50
CA SER A 268 8.00 -2.52 3.96
C SER A 268 7.55 -1.50 2.91
N LEU A 269 7.09 -1.98 1.76
CA LEU A 269 6.43 -1.19 0.71
C LEU A 269 5.07 -1.84 0.45
N ASP A 270 3.98 -1.12 0.66
CA ASP A 270 2.60 -1.62 0.53
C ASP A 270 2.36 -2.99 1.20
N GLY A 271 3.03 -3.23 2.33
CA GLY A 271 2.96 -4.49 3.07
C GLY A 271 3.91 -5.59 2.60
N GLU A 272 4.68 -5.39 1.54
CA GLU A 272 5.76 -6.29 1.11
C GLU A 272 7.08 -5.93 1.78
N VAL A 273 7.80 -6.94 2.28
CA VAL A 273 9.07 -6.72 2.98
C VAL A 273 10.25 -6.93 2.04
N VAL A 274 11.00 -5.87 1.81
CA VAL A 274 12.19 -5.85 0.96
C VAL A 274 13.44 -5.45 1.72
N ARG A 275 14.61 -5.83 1.21
CA ARG A 275 15.91 -5.30 1.67
C ARG A 275 16.43 -4.29 0.68
N SER A 276 16.76 -3.10 1.15
CA SER A 276 17.29 -2.02 0.32
C SER A 276 18.56 -1.45 0.93
N LYS A 277 19.52 -1.08 0.07
CA LYS A 277 20.76 -0.42 0.50
C LYS A 277 20.52 1.07 0.68
N PRO A 278 20.94 1.68 1.80
CA PRO A 278 20.95 3.14 1.92
C PRO A 278 21.93 3.76 0.91
N PRO A 279 21.68 5.02 0.46
CA PRO A 279 20.58 5.85 0.86
C PRO A 279 19.25 5.39 0.27
N LEU A 280 18.14 5.64 0.99
CA LEU A 280 16.80 5.45 0.46
C LEU A 280 16.26 6.82 0.08
N ASP A 281 16.04 7.02 -1.21
CA ASP A 281 15.53 8.27 -1.75
C ASP A 281 14.05 8.12 -2.04
N TYR A 282 13.22 8.85 -1.28
CA TYR A 282 11.76 8.90 -1.44
C TYR A 282 11.36 10.17 -2.17
N ARG A 283 10.39 10.05 -3.07
CA ARG A 283 9.77 11.20 -3.73
C ARG A 283 8.29 10.95 -4.01
N ILE A 284 7.52 12.03 -4.04
CA ILE A 284 6.17 12.01 -4.58
C ILE A 284 6.22 12.19 -6.10
N ARG A 285 5.45 11.40 -6.82
CA ARG A 285 5.23 11.54 -8.27
C ARG A 285 3.78 11.98 -8.46
N ARG A 286 3.65 13.26 -8.75
CA ARG A 286 2.33 13.92 -8.77
C ARG A 286 1.54 13.52 -9.99
N GLN A 287 0.31 13.05 -9.78
CA GLN A 287 -0.69 12.77 -10.81
C GLN A 287 -0.20 11.85 -11.94
N GLU A 288 0.70 10.92 -11.61
CA GLU A 288 1.29 10.01 -12.60
C GLU A 288 0.55 8.69 -12.75
N LEU A 289 -0.42 8.39 -11.89
CA LEU A 289 -1.28 7.22 -12.01
C LEU A 289 -2.69 7.65 -12.42
N ARG A 290 -3.18 7.06 -13.51
CA ARG A 290 -4.56 7.24 -13.97
C ARG A 290 -5.42 6.08 -13.48
N VAL A 291 -6.53 6.39 -12.83
CA VAL A 291 -7.46 5.39 -12.26
C VAL A 291 -8.91 5.74 -12.59
N ILE A 292 -9.77 4.73 -12.69
CA ILE A 292 -11.22 4.97 -12.69
C ILE A 292 -11.66 5.17 -11.23
N ALA A 293 -12.31 6.30 -10.95
CA ALA A 293 -12.86 6.63 -9.65
C ALA A 293 -14.20 7.36 -9.77
N PRO A 294 -15.01 7.42 -8.69
CA PRO A 294 -16.17 8.30 -8.61
C PRO A 294 -15.77 9.77 -8.88
N GLY A 295 -16.68 10.53 -9.52
CA GLY A 295 -16.49 11.94 -9.84
C GLY A 295 -16.76 12.84 -8.64
#